data_ab441d4ed34879760d40a684eeefed8a
#
_entry.id   ab441d4ed34879760d40a684eeefed8a
#
_cell.length_a   1.000
_cell.length_b   1.000
_cell.length_c   1.000
_cell.angle_alpha   90.00
_cell.angle_beta   90.00
_cell.angle_gamma   90.00
#
_symmetry.space_group_name_H-M   'P 1'
#
loop_
_entity.id
_entity.type
_entity.pdbx_description
1 polymer ?
#
loop_
_entity_poly.entity_id
_entity_poly.type
_entity_poly.pdbx_seq_one_letter_code
_entity_poly.pdbx_strand_id
1 'polypeptide(L)'
;METFADYLLKETDLVNKMDILNRLQRLLKERKGITIYFNNTVIFKTEIARMFIDYSNLDVDRNLVLTACLLCNCKKIDGPQSLESLHNYAKNAADFLATLGFDKRFCKICEEVNRYSGSEPREPESDILELVDNFGGMLLDRPERAGYTPEKALIQLEESNLRGKENIYLEQFKTFVEQMQEVEV
;
A
#
# COMPACT_ATOMS: atom_id res chain seq x y z
N MET A 1 -15.90 23.66 -1.60
CA MET A 1 -14.44 23.87 -1.63
C MET A 1 -13.76 22.51 -1.86
N GLU A 2 -12.85 22.46 -2.81
CA GLU A 2 -12.12 21.22 -3.11
C GLU A 2 -11.15 20.89 -1.98
N THR A 3 -11.19 19.63 -1.50
CA THR A 3 -10.25 19.15 -0.49
C THR A 3 -8.96 18.67 -1.15
N PHE A 4 -7.91 18.44 -0.35
CA PHE A 4 -6.68 17.82 -0.85
C PHE A 4 -6.97 16.44 -1.44
N ALA A 5 -7.86 15.66 -0.80
CA ALA A 5 -8.29 14.35 -1.30
C ALA A 5 -8.90 14.46 -2.70
N ASP A 6 -9.81 15.41 -2.91
CA ASP A 6 -10.42 15.63 -4.21
C ASP A 6 -9.37 15.99 -5.27
N TYR A 7 -8.44 16.86 -4.92
CA TYR A 7 -7.36 17.28 -5.81
C TYR A 7 -6.48 16.10 -6.24
N LEU A 8 -6.07 15.27 -5.28
CA LEU A 8 -5.22 14.10 -5.56
C LEU A 8 -5.97 13.02 -6.35
N LEU A 9 -7.26 12.77 -6.03
CA LEU A 9 -8.06 11.76 -6.71
C LEU A 9 -8.44 12.15 -8.16
N LYS A 10 -8.49 13.43 -8.48
CA LYS A 10 -8.67 13.88 -9.86
C LYS A 10 -7.50 13.54 -10.76
N GLU A 11 -6.29 13.55 -10.20
CA GLU A 11 -5.10 13.20 -10.95
C GLU A 11 -5.04 11.69 -11.14
N THR A 12 -5.03 11.22 -12.38
CA THR A 12 -5.00 9.80 -12.73
C THR A 12 -3.62 9.31 -13.14
N ASP A 13 -2.71 10.22 -13.47
CA ASP A 13 -1.32 9.88 -13.79
C ASP A 13 -0.53 9.65 -12.51
N LEU A 14 0.08 8.47 -12.39
CA LEU A 14 0.79 8.08 -11.17
C LEU A 14 2.01 8.97 -10.88
N VAL A 15 2.75 9.36 -11.92
CA VAL A 15 3.92 10.24 -11.76
C VAL A 15 3.50 11.60 -11.21
N ASN A 16 2.42 12.15 -11.74
CA ASN A 16 1.88 13.42 -11.25
C ASN A 16 1.37 13.30 -9.81
N LYS A 17 0.74 12.18 -9.44
CA LYS A 17 0.35 11.92 -8.06
C LYS A 17 1.55 11.93 -7.11
N MET A 18 2.63 11.28 -7.50
CA MET A 18 3.86 11.25 -6.69
C MET A 18 4.46 12.63 -6.52
N ASP A 19 4.43 13.44 -7.56
CA ASP A 19 4.90 14.83 -7.50
C ASP A 19 4.06 15.69 -6.55
N ILE A 20 2.74 15.56 -6.62
CA ILE A 20 1.82 16.22 -5.69
C ILE A 20 2.13 15.83 -4.24
N LEU A 21 2.36 14.54 -3.98
CA LEU A 21 2.67 14.05 -2.64
C LEU A 21 4.03 14.54 -2.13
N ASN A 22 5.02 14.64 -3.00
CA ASN A 22 6.32 15.21 -2.63
C ASN A 22 6.18 16.68 -2.19
N ARG A 23 5.36 17.44 -2.88
CA ARG A 23 5.08 18.84 -2.51
C ARG A 23 4.32 18.92 -1.19
N LEU A 24 3.30 18.09 -1.01
CA LEU A 24 2.56 18.04 0.25
C LEU A 24 3.48 17.69 1.42
N GLN A 25 4.34 16.71 1.25
CA GLN A 25 5.29 16.28 2.28
C GLN A 25 6.17 17.44 2.75
N ARG A 26 6.69 18.23 1.81
CA ARG A 26 7.49 19.43 2.12
C ARG A 26 6.69 20.48 2.87
N LEU A 27 5.49 20.76 2.40
CA LEU A 27 4.63 21.76 3.03
C LEU A 27 4.25 21.38 4.46
N LEU A 28 3.90 20.13 4.70
CA LEU A 28 3.56 19.63 6.02
C LEU A 28 4.75 19.71 6.97
N LYS A 29 5.93 19.34 6.50
CA LYS A 29 7.15 19.37 7.30
C LYS A 29 7.54 20.80 7.66
N GLU A 30 7.53 21.71 6.68
CA GLU A 30 7.94 23.11 6.88
C GLU A 30 6.94 23.91 7.72
N ARG A 31 5.66 23.71 7.49
CA ARG A 31 4.63 24.55 8.12
C ARG A 31 4.08 23.99 9.42
N LYS A 32 4.05 22.69 9.58
CA LYS A 32 3.41 22.01 10.73
C LYS A 32 4.31 21.05 11.46
N GLY A 33 5.55 20.84 10.99
CA GLY A 33 6.44 19.83 11.56
C GLY A 33 5.92 18.41 11.44
N ILE A 34 4.95 18.16 10.53
CA ILE A 34 4.36 16.84 10.32
C ILE A 34 5.16 16.11 9.26
N THR A 35 5.57 14.88 9.58
CA THR A 35 6.27 13.99 8.65
C THR A 35 5.31 12.89 8.19
N ILE A 36 5.30 12.63 6.88
CA ILE A 36 4.61 11.48 6.32
C ILE A 36 5.63 10.48 5.77
N TYR A 37 5.32 9.18 5.87
CA TYR A 37 6.14 8.13 5.29
C TYR A 37 5.81 8.01 3.81
N PHE A 38 6.66 8.59 2.99
CA PHE A 38 6.54 8.53 1.53
C PHE A 38 7.95 8.54 0.94
N ASN A 39 8.39 7.41 0.42
CA ASN A 39 9.75 7.17 -0.06
C ASN A 39 9.76 6.15 -1.19
N ASN A 40 10.94 5.75 -1.64
CA ASN A 40 11.11 4.80 -2.73
C ASN A 40 10.48 3.43 -2.44
N THR A 41 10.40 3.01 -1.19
CA THR A 41 9.71 1.76 -0.79
C THR A 41 8.23 1.83 -1.12
N VAL A 42 7.57 2.93 -0.79
CA VAL A 42 6.16 3.16 -1.10
C VAL A 42 5.94 3.18 -2.62
N ILE A 43 6.80 3.87 -3.34
CA ILE A 43 6.74 3.96 -4.80
C ILE A 43 6.90 2.57 -5.44
N PHE A 44 7.86 1.78 -4.97
CA PHE A 44 8.10 0.41 -5.44
C PHE A 44 6.85 -0.47 -5.27
N LYS A 45 6.26 -0.46 -4.09
CA LYS A 45 5.03 -1.23 -3.82
C LYS A 45 3.86 -0.77 -4.70
N THR A 46 3.72 0.53 -4.90
CA THR A 46 2.66 1.09 -5.75
C THR A 46 2.85 0.69 -7.21
N GLU A 47 4.09 0.66 -7.70
CA GLU A 47 4.40 0.19 -9.06
C GLU A 47 4.05 -1.29 -9.24
N ILE A 48 4.29 -2.13 -8.23
CA ILE A 48 3.85 -3.53 -8.25
C ILE A 48 2.32 -3.60 -8.37
N ALA A 49 1.59 -2.79 -7.59
CA ALA A 49 0.13 -2.73 -7.65
C ALA A 49 -0.35 -2.32 -9.05
N ARG A 50 0.27 -1.30 -9.65
CA ARG A 50 -0.07 -0.85 -11.01
C ARG A 50 0.10 -1.97 -12.03
N MET A 51 1.25 -2.63 -12.00
CA MET A 51 1.55 -3.73 -12.91
C MET A 51 0.58 -4.89 -12.72
N PHE A 52 0.27 -5.24 -11.48
CA PHE A 52 -0.67 -6.32 -11.17
C PHE A 52 -2.07 -6.01 -11.69
N ILE A 53 -2.60 -4.82 -11.41
CA ILE A 53 -3.94 -4.42 -11.85
C ILE A 53 -4.02 -4.43 -13.37
N ASP A 54 -3.03 -3.86 -14.05
CA ASP A 54 -3.03 -3.72 -15.51
C ASP A 54 -2.85 -5.09 -16.19
N TYR A 55 -1.90 -5.89 -15.75
CA TYR A 55 -1.64 -7.21 -16.32
C TYR A 55 -2.82 -8.16 -16.12
N SER A 56 -3.37 -8.21 -14.93
CA SER A 56 -4.46 -9.11 -14.56
C SER A 56 -5.84 -8.57 -14.93
N ASN A 57 -5.90 -7.34 -15.45
CA ASN A 57 -7.14 -6.66 -15.82
C ASN A 57 -8.20 -6.74 -14.71
N LEU A 58 -7.80 -6.36 -13.50
CA LEU A 58 -8.66 -6.46 -12.33
C LEU A 58 -9.83 -5.47 -12.42
N ASP A 59 -11.01 -5.93 -12.03
CA ASP A 59 -12.22 -5.10 -11.96
C ASP A 59 -12.23 -4.29 -10.66
N VAL A 60 -11.41 -3.25 -10.62
CA VAL A 60 -11.29 -2.34 -9.47
C VAL A 60 -11.12 -0.91 -9.98
N ASP A 61 -11.38 0.06 -9.12
CA ASP A 61 -11.05 1.46 -9.39
C ASP A 61 -9.53 1.61 -9.27
N ARG A 62 -8.85 1.56 -10.41
CA ARG A 62 -7.38 1.63 -10.51
C ARG A 62 -6.82 2.86 -9.82
N ASN A 63 -7.41 4.02 -10.08
CA ASN A 63 -6.94 5.27 -9.50
C ASN A 63 -7.07 5.30 -7.98
N LEU A 64 -8.18 4.78 -7.46
CA LEU A 64 -8.41 4.69 -6.01
C LEU A 64 -7.39 3.76 -5.37
N VAL A 65 -7.16 2.58 -5.95
CA VAL A 65 -6.20 1.60 -5.39
C VAL A 65 -4.78 2.17 -5.38
N LEU A 66 -4.34 2.80 -6.47
CA LEU A 66 -3.00 3.37 -6.54
C LEU A 66 -2.83 4.54 -5.56
N THR A 67 -3.84 5.37 -5.42
CA THR A 67 -3.83 6.45 -4.42
C THR A 67 -3.73 5.89 -3.01
N ALA A 68 -4.48 4.83 -2.71
CA ALA A 68 -4.43 4.15 -1.42
C ALA A 68 -3.05 3.50 -1.17
N CYS A 69 -2.44 2.88 -2.17
CA CYS A 69 -1.08 2.33 -2.06
C CYS A 69 -0.05 3.40 -1.68
N LEU A 70 -0.17 4.60 -2.25
CA LEU A 70 0.73 5.71 -1.94
C LEU A 70 0.58 6.21 -0.50
N LEU A 71 -0.60 6.08 0.09
CA LEU A 71 -0.95 6.74 1.35
C LEU A 71 -1.19 5.81 2.54
N CYS A 72 -1.45 4.52 2.34
CA CYS A 72 -1.78 3.62 3.45
C CYS A 72 -0.67 3.47 4.48
N ASN A 73 0.57 3.73 4.09
CA ASN A 73 1.73 3.66 4.98
C ASN A 73 2.19 5.04 5.50
N CYS A 74 1.42 6.10 5.27
CA CYS A 74 1.86 7.47 5.52
C CYS A 74 2.19 7.77 6.99
N LYS A 75 1.74 6.95 7.93
CA LYS A 75 2.04 7.07 9.35
C LYS A 75 3.00 6.00 9.87
N LYS A 76 3.64 5.24 8.99
CA LYS A 76 4.76 4.38 9.39
C LYS A 76 5.90 5.21 9.95
N ILE A 77 6.63 4.63 10.89
CA ILE A 77 7.80 5.24 11.52
C ILE A 77 9.04 4.53 11.00
N ASP A 78 10.07 5.30 10.61
CA ASP A 78 11.37 4.75 10.22
C ASP A 78 12.14 4.24 11.45
N GLY A 79 12.87 3.14 11.26
CA GLY A 79 13.73 2.56 12.30
C GLY A 79 13.02 1.56 13.20
N PRO A 80 13.61 1.24 14.35
CA PRO A 80 13.02 0.28 15.29
C PRO A 80 11.63 0.72 15.75
N GLN A 81 10.66 -0.19 15.64
CA GLN A 81 9.27 0.09 15.97
C GLN A 81 8.84 -0.74 17.18
N SER A 82 8.03 -0.13 18.07
CA SER A 82 7.33 -0.87 19.10
C SER A 82 6.25 -1.74 18.47
N LEU A 83 5.80 -2.77 19.19
CA LEU A 83 4.68 -3.59 18.77
C LEU A 83 3.40 -2.75 18.57
N GLU A 84 3.19 -1.76 19.43
CA GLU A 84 2.08 -0.82 19.34
C GLU A 84 2.13 -0.01 18.03
N SER A 85 3.29 0.52 17.64
CA SER A 85 3.47 1.23 16.39
C SER A 85 3.16 0.35 15.18
N LEU A 86 3.61 -0.92 15.21
CA LEU A 86 3.35 -1.87 14.13
C LEU A 86 1.85 -2.17 13.98
N HIS A 87 1.10 -2.20 15.10
CA HIS A 87 -0.33 -2.47 15.07
C HIS A 87 -1.18 -1.24 14.70
N ASN A 88 -0.70 -0.04 15.01
CA ASN A 88 -1.53 1.18 14.95
C ASN A 88 -1.26 2.08 13.74
N TYR A 89 -0.18 1.85 12.98
CA TYR A 89 0.16 2.79 11.90
C TYR A 89 -0.95 2.91 10.84
N ALA A 90 -1.65 1.82 10.52
CA ALA A 90 -2.70 1.83 9.52
C ALA A 90 -3.93 2.62 9.99
N LYS A 91 -4.30 2.46 11.27
CA LYS A 91 -5.37 3.26 11.87
C LYS A 91 -4.99 4.73 11.94
N ASN A 92 -3.77 5.03 12.35
CA ASN A 92 -3.27 6.41 12.41
C ASN A 92 -3.25 7.06 11.02
N ALA A 93 -2.90 6.29 9.98
CA ALA A 93 -2.97 6.75 8.60
C ALA A 93 -4.42 7.06 8.20
N ALA A 94 -5.36 6.16 8.50
CA ALA A 94 -6.78 6.38 8.20
C ALA A 94 -7.31 7.65 8.85
N ASP A 95 -6.99 7.86 10.12
CA ASP A 95 -7.41 9.05 10.87
C ASP A 95 -6.81 10.33 10.24
N PHE A 96 -5.53 10.30 9.88
CA PHE A 96 -4.87 11.43 9.21
C PHE A 96 -5.48 11.73 7.83
N LEU A 97 -5.75 10.69 7.05
CA LEU A 97 -6.32 10.84 5.71
C LEU A 97 -7.73 11.45 5.75
N ALA A 98 -8.51 11.13 6.78
CA ALA A 98 -9.81 11.78 7.00
C ALA A 98 -9.66 13.30 7.16
N THR A 99 -8.59 13.77 7.81
CA THR A 99 -8.33 15.22 7.95
C THR A 99 -7.99 15.88 6.61
N LEU A 100 -7.54 15.12 5.62
CA LEU A 100 -7.24 15.63 4.27
C LEU A 100 -8.46 15.60 3.34
N GLY A 101 -9.60 15.09 3.83
CA GLY A 101 -10.84 15.07 3.08
C GLY A 101 -11.17 13.76 2.41
N PHE A 102 -10.41 12.69 2.65
CA PHE A 102 -10.74 11.37 2.12
C PHE A 102 -11.98 10.82 2.82
N ASP A 103 -12.85 10.14 2.06
CA ASP A 103 -14.08 9.61 2.59
C ASP A 103 -13.85 8.37 3.47
N LYS A 104 -14.91 7.92 4.14
CA LYS A 104 -14.85 6.79 5.06
C LYS A 104 -14.40 5.50 4.39
N ARG A 105 -14.86 5.26 3.15
CA ARG A 105 -14.53 4.04 2.43
C ARG A 105 -13.03 4.00 2.08
N PHE A 106 -12.48 5.11 1.59
CA PHE A 106 -11.05 5.22 1.29
C PHE A 106 -10.21 4.99 2.55
N CYS A 107 -10.57 5.65 3.65
CA CYS A 107 -9.87 5.50 4.93
C CYS A 107 -9.92 4.04 5.44
N LYS A 108 -11.09 3.38 5.31
CA LYS A 108 -11.25 1.97 5.65
C LYS A 108 -10.33 1.07 4.81
N ILE A 109 -10.26 1.30 3.50
CA ILE A 109 -9.37 0.55 2.61
C ILE A 109 -7.92 0.66 3.09
N CYS A 110 -7.47 1.86 3.42
CA CYS A 110 -6.11 2.07 3.92
C CYS A 110 -5.86 1.41 5.28
N GLU A 111 -6.81 1.49 6.20
CA GLU A 111 -6.71 0.83 7.50
C GLU A 111 -6.59 -0.68 7.38
N GLU A 112 -7.21 -1.25 6.34
CA GLU A 112 -7.24 -2.68 6.07
C GLU A 112 -6.02 -3.18 5.28
N VAL A 113 -4.98 -2.37 5.09
CA VAL A 113 -3.72 -2.81 4.47
C VAL A 113 -3.12 -4.03 5.18
N ASN A 114 -3.41 -4.17 6.45
CA ASN A 114 -3.13 -5.37 7.24
C ASN A 114 -4.41 -5.82 7.94
N ARG A 115 -4.32 -6.85 8.78
CA ARG A 115 -5.49 -7.43 9.45
C ARG A 115 -5.61 -7.11 10.93
N TYR A 116 -4.82 -6.15 11.41
CA TYR A 116 -4.83 -5.81 12.83
C TYR A 116 -6.13 -5.13 13.28
N SER A 117 -6.82 -4.42 12.38
CA SER A 117 -8.11 -3.80 12.69
C SER A 117 -9.23 -4.82 12.98
N GLY A 118 -9.10 -6.04 12.45
CA GLY A 118 -10.16 -7.05 12.56
C GLY A 118 -11.46 -6.69 11.85
N SER A 119 -11.43 -5.67 10.99
CA SER A 119 -12.61 -5.18 10.24
C SER A 119 -13.18 -6.26 9.32
N GLU A 120 -14.50 -6.47 9.40
CA GLU A 120 -15.24 -7.42 8.56
C GLU A 120 -16.62 -6.83 8.20
N PRO A 121 -17.10 -6.99 6.95
CA PRO A 121 -16.36 -7.51 5.80
C PRO A 121 -15.27 -6.52 5.34
N ARG A 122 -14.18 -7.05 4.76
CA ARG A 122 -13.12 -6.23 4.21
C ARG A 122 -13.52 -5.66 2.86
N GLU A 123 -13.00 -4.49 2.52
CA GLU A 123 -13.11 -3.96 1.17
C GLU A 123 -12.21 -4.77 0.23
N PRO A 124 -12.68 -5.13 -0.99
CA PRO A 124 -11.87 -5.92 -1.92
C PRO A 124 -10.52 -5.29 -2.25
N GLU A 125 -10.47 -3.97 -2.40
CA GLU A 125 -9.25 -3.23 -2.72
C GLU A 125 -8.18 -3.38 -1.64
N SER A 126 -8.59 -3.58 -0.40
CA SER A 126 -7.66 -3.78 0.73
C SER A 126 -6.82 -5.04 0.57
N ASP A 127 -7.35 -6.07 -0.09
CA ASP A 127 -6.61 -7.29 -0.35
C ASP A 127 -5.49 -7.07 -1.37
N ILE A 128 -5.65 -6.15 -2.32
CA ILE A 128 -4.55 -5.75 -3.21
C ILE A 128 -3.46 -5.02 -2.43
N LEU A 129 -3.85 -4.09 -1.56
CA LEU A 129 -2.90 -3.37 -0.71
C LEU A 129 -2.09 -4.33 0.16
N GLU A 130 -2.76 -5.29 0.78
CA GLU A 130 -2.11 -6.31 1.64
C GLU A 130 -1.06 -7.11 0.87
N LEU A 131 -1.40 -7.57 -0.33
CA LEU A 131 -0.48 -8.35 -1.17
C LEU A 131 0.77 -7.56 -1.54
N VAL A 132 0.60 -6.35 -2.07
CA VAL A 132 1.75 -5.57 -2.53
C VAL A 132 2.58 -5.03 -1.38
N ASP A 133 1.95 -4.73 -0.25
CA ASP A 133 2.66 -4.29 0.95
C ASP A 133 3.56 -5.41 1.50
N ASN A 134 3.02 -6.61 1.65
CA ASN A 134 3.78 -7.77 2.14
C ASN A 134 4.81 -8.24 1.13
N PHE A 135 4.42 -8.46 -0.11
CA PHE A 135 5.31 -8.94 -1.16
C PHE A 135 6.45 -7.96 -1.44
N GLY A 136 6.11 -6.68 -1.64
CA GLY A 136 7.11 -5.65 -1.89
C GLY A 136 8.08 -5.49 -0.72
N GLY A 137 7.58 -5.56 0.51
CA GLY A 137 8.42 -5.51 1.70
C GLY A 137 9.38 -6.69 1.82
N MET A 138 8.97 -7.88 1.38
CA MET A 138 9.83 -9.06 1.40
C MET A 138 10.95 -9.02 0.34
N LEU A 139 10.72 -8.37 -0.79
CA LEU A 139 11.73 -8.24 -1.85
C LEU A 139 12.84 -7.25 -1.50
N LEU A 140 12.60 -6.33 -0.58
CA LEU A 140 13.56 -5.27 -0.23
C LEU A 140 14.54 -5.74 0.83
N ASP A 141 15.80 -5.27 0.69
CA ASP A 141 16.81 -5.47 1.72
C ASP A 141 16.45 -4.69 2.99
N ARG A 142 16.74 -5.29 4.14
CA ARG A 142 16.56 -4.69 5.45
C ARG A 142 17.86 -4.83 6.23
N PRO A 143 18.08 -4.02 7.28
CA PRO A 143 19.29 -4.15 8.12
C PRO A 143 19.49 -5.56 8.66
N GLU A 144 18.41 -6.27 8.98
CA GLU A 144 18.45 -7.61 9.57
C GLU A 144 18.50 -8.76 8.54
N ARG A 145 18.23 -8.47 7.24
CA ARG A 145 18.23 -9.51 6.19
C ARG A 145 18.29 -8.96 4.78
N ALA A 146 18.80 -9.76 3.85
CA ALA A 146 18.67 -9.50 2.41
C ALA A 146 17.21 -9.69 1.96
N GLY A 147 16.84 -9.04 0.85
CA GLY A 147 15.54 -9.24 0.21
C GLY A 147 15.35 -10.68 -0.23
N TYR A 148 14.11 -11.16 -0.15
CA TYR A 148 13.74 -12.48 -0.63
C TYR A 148 13.68 -12.51 -2.15
N THR A 149 13.89 -13.68 -2.73
CA THR A 149 13.55 -13.92 -4.13
C THR A 149 12.02 -13.87 -4.28
N PRO A 150 11.49 -13.57 -5.49
CA PRO A 150 10.04 -13.60 -5.72
C PRO A 150 9.40 -14.94 -5.34
N GLU A 151 10.07 -16.07 -5.62
CA GLU A 151 9.57 -17.41 -5.27
C GLU A 151 9.42 -17.57 -3.77
N LYS A 152 10.44 -17.18 -3.01
CA LYS A 152 10.39 -17.28 -1.54
C LYS A 152 9.32 -16.36 -0.97
N ALA A 153 9.17 -15.16 -1.52
CA ALA A 153 8.13 -14.22 -1.09
C ALA A 153 6.73 -14.78 -1.34
N LEU A 154 6.49 -15.44 -2.48
CA LEU A 154 5.20 -16.08 -2.76
C LEU A 154 4.89 -17.20 -1.76
N ILE A 155 5.89 -18.03 -1.41
CA ILE A 155 5.72 -19.08 -0.40
C ILE A 155 5.31 -18.48 0.94
N GLN A 156 5.94 -17.39 1.35
CA GLN A 156 5.61 -16.69 2.59
C GLN A 156 4.20 -16.12 2.57
N LEU A 157 3.76 -15.58 1.43
CA LEU A 157 2.38 -15.09 1.28
C LEU A 157 1.37 -16.22 1.45
N GLU A 158 1.61 -17.37 0.82
CA GLU A 158 0.74 -18.55 0.94
C GLU A 158 0.65 -19.05 2.37
N GLU A 159 1.78 -19.15 3.05
CA GLU A 159 1.82 -19.59 4.45
C GLU A 159 1.04 -18.65 5.36
N SER A 160 1.15 -17.34 5.15
CA SER A 160 0.41 -16.33 5.90
C SER A 160 -1.10 -16.46 5.67
N ASN A 161 -1.48 -16.76 4.42
CA ASN A 161 -2.89 -16.90 4.03
C ASN A 161 -3.53 -18.18 4.60
N LEU A 162 -2.74 -19.25 4.77
CA LEU A 162 -3.20 -20.52 5.32
C LEU A 162 -3.63 -20.45 6.79
N ARG A 163 -3.50 -19.29 7.43
CA ARG A 163 -3.97 -19.06 8.80
C ARG A 163 -5.45 -18.68 8.87
N GLY A 164 -6.23 -19.00 7.83
CA GLY A 164 -7.68 -18.79 7.82
C GLY A 164 -8.12 -17.37 7.46
N LYS A 165 -7.25 -16.60 6.84
CA LYS A 165 -7.52 -15.21 6.44
C LYS A 165 -7.23 -15.03 4.95
N GLU A 166 -8.08 -15.64 4.13
CA GLU A 166 -7.85 -15.71 2.69
C GLU A 166 -7.88 -14.34 2.01
N ASN A 167 -6.81 -14.05 1.27
CA ASN A 167 -6.77 -12.91 0.37
C ASN A 167 -7.41 -13.31 -0.96
N ILE A 168 -8.42 -12.57 -1.40
CA ILE A 168 -9.23 -12.93 -2.57
C ILE A 168 -8.46 -12.81 -3.89
N TYR A 169 -7.34 -12.10 -3.92
CA TYR A 169 -6.52 -11.92 -5.13
C TYR A 169 -5.23 -12.74 -5.12
N LEU A 170 -5.01 -13.58 -4.11
CA LEU A 170 -3.72 -14.30 -3.97
C LEU A 170 -3.39 -15.14 -5.19
N GLU A 171 -4.32 -15.92 -5.71
CA GLU A 171 -4.06 -16.81 -6.86
C GLU A 171 -3.74 -16.02 -8.13
N GLN A 172 -4.47 -14.94 -8.40
CA GLN A 172 -4.18 -14.07 -9.52
C GLN A 172 -2.82 -13.39 -9.37
N PHE A 173 -2.47 -12.99 -8.15
CA PHE A 173 -1.18 -12.37 -7.86
C PHE A 173 -0.02 -13.34 -8.07
N LYS A 174 -0.16 -14.58 -7.65
CA LYS A 174 0.84 -15.64 -7.91
C LYS A 174 1.08 -15.81 -9.40
N THR A 175 0.00 -15.93 -10.17
CA THR A 175 0.09 -16.05 -11.64
C THR A 175 0.81 -14.85 -12.25
N PHE A 176 0.46 -13.64 -11.80
CA PHE A 176 1.12 -12.41 -12.25
C PHE A 176 2.63 -12.44 -11.97
N VAL A 177 3.04 -12.77 -10.75
CA VAL A 177 4.47 -12.80 -10.39
C VAL A 177 5.23 -13.86 -11.20
N GLU A 178 4.66 -15.04 -11.34
CA GLU A 178 5.26 -16.14 -12.13
C GLU A 178 5.46 -15.73 -13.59
N GLN A 179 4.47 -15.06 -14.19
CA GLN A 179 4.56 -14.60 -15.57
C GLN A 179 5.59 -13.48 -15.74
N MET A 180 5.71 -12.59 -14.77
CA MET A 180 6.71 -11.51 -14.82
C MET A 180 8.14 -12.08 -14.76
N GLN A 181 8.37 -13.18 -14.06
CA GLN A 181 9.68 -13.84 -14.01
C GLN A 181 10.08 -14.46 -15.35
N GLU A 182 9.12 -14.96 -16.12
CA GLU A 182 9.38 -15.55 -17.44
C GLU A 182 9.82 -14.50 -18.47
N VAL A 183 9.54 -13.24 -18.27
CA VAL A 183 9.89 -12.15 -19.19
C VAL A 183 11.32 -11.66 -19.01
N GLU A 184 11.96 -11.97 -17.89
CA GLU A 184 13.33 -11.53 -17.54
C GLU A 184 14.46 -12.38 -18.14
N VAL A 185 14.18 -13.14 -19.17
CA VAL A 185 15.21 -14.00 -19.79
C VAL A 185 16.06 -13.20 -20.78
#